data_ef30107c8420a1d0dc8de5c25ce5950f
#
_entry.id   ef30107c8420a1d0dc8de5c25ce5950f
#
_cell.length_a   1.000
_cell.length_b   1.000
_cell.length_c   1.000
_cell.angle_alpha   90.00
_cell.angle_beta   90.00
_cell.angle_gamma   90.00
#
_symmetry.space_group_name_H-M   'P 1'
#
loop_
_entity.id
_entity.type
_entity.pdbx_description
1 polymer ?
#
loop_
_entity_poly.entity_id
_entity_poly.type
_entity_poly.pdbx_seq_one_letter_code
_entity_poly.pdbx_strand_id
1 'polypeptide(L)'
;MNLDEKVEKVKNTLKNRKVAIAFSGGADSTLLAYLASEVSDDPIAITIDNHIFPTGFIKHCKKTAKEFGIRHQIIDLNFYEHENLLANKSDRCFVCRDLMYGNIKKYAEKNGYESVLDGNNISDLVLDRPGILITYKNNIESPFIYARLTSKEIHEYLNRHSIPFSRSTTCLGTRLPTNTRMTRENIKQISDSEDYIYKKTQCEIVKVRNNNGLALCLSLIH
;
A
#
# COMPACT_ATOMS: atom_id res chain seq x y z
N MET A 1 22.98 -6.55 -13.86
CA MET A 1 21.75 -7.38 -13.86
C MET A 1 20.69 -6.66 -14.68
N ASN A 2 20.13 -7.35 -15.66
CA ASN A 2 18.96 -6.86 -16.39
C ASN A 2 17.67 -7.05 -15.56
N LEU A 3 16.53 -6.57 -16.06
CA LEU A 3 15.25 -6.62 -15.31
C LEU A 3 14.83 -8.06 -15.00
N ASP A 4 14.93 -8.96 -15.97
CA ASP A 4 14.50 -10.35 -15.80
C ASP A 4 15.36 -11.10 -14.79
N GLU A 5 16.69 -10.87 -14.79
CA GLU A 5 17.60 -11.39 -13.76
C GLU A 5 17.25 -10.88 -12.34
N LYS A 6 16.85 -9.61 -12.22
CA LYS A 6 16.41 -9.04 -10.93
C LYS A 6 15.10 -9.69 -10.46
N VAL A 7 14.15 -9.89 -11.37
CA VAL A 7 12.88 -10.55 -11.06
C VAL A 7 13.11 -12.00 -10.65
N GLU A 8 13.95 -12.74 -11.37
CA GLU A 8 14.33 -14.11 -10.97
C GLU A 8 14.99 -14.14 -9.57
N LYS A 9 15.80 -13.15 -9.26
CA LYS A 9 16.36 -13.02 -7.92
C LYS A 9 15.28 -12.84 -6.85
N VAL A 10 14.21 -12.05 -7.12
CA VAL A 10 13.04 -11.95 -6.24
C VAL A 10 12.35 -13.30 -6.12
N LYS A 11 12.02 -13.97 -7.24
CA LYS A 11 11.38 -15.29 -7.23
C LYS A 11 12.15 -16.30 -6.38
N ASN A 12 13.49 -16.30 -6.49
CA ASN A 12 14.34 -17.19 -5.69
C ASN A 12 14.24 -16.91 -4.16
N THR A 13 13.97 -15.67 -3.74
CA THR A 13 13.73 -15.37 -2.31
C THR A 13 12.36 -15.80 -1.82
N LEU A 14 11.41 -16.03 -2.73
CA LEU A 14 10.02 -16.40 -2.43
C LEU A 14 9.77 -17.91 -2.54
N LYS A 15 10.61 -18.59 -3.31
CA LYS A 15 10.41 -19.99 -3.70
C LYS A 15 10.35 -20.92 -2.50
N ASN A 16 9.33 -21.81 -2.50
CA ASN A 16 9.12 -22.83 -1.48
C ASN A 16 8.98 -22.24 -0.06
N ARG A 17 8.46 -21.02 0.06
CA ARG A 17 8.24 -20.35 1.35
C ARG A 17 6.76 -20.06 1.57
N LYS A 18 6.36 -20.08 2.82
CA LYS A 18 5.05 -19.64 3.27
C LYS A 18 5.13 -18.18 3.69
N VAL A 19 4.66 -17.26 2.85
CA VAL A 19 4.89 -15.83 3.01
C VAL A 19 3.59 -15.02 3.11
N ALA A 20 3.60 -13.99 3.96
CA ALA A 20 2.54 -13.00 4.06
C ALA A 20 3.00 -11.67 3.44
N ILE A 21 2.19 -11.08 2.58
CA ILE A 21 2.52 -9.87 1.81
C ILE A 21 1.66 -8.72 2.29
N ALA A 22 2.28 -7.61 2.72
CA ALA A 22 1.60 -6.35 2.97
C ALA A 22 1.08 -5.79 1.63
N PHE A 23 -0.22 -5.92 1.40
CA PHE A 23 -0.83 -5.71 0.09
C PHE A 23 -1.74 -4.48 0.05
N SER A 24 -1.44 -3.57 -0.87
CA SER A 24 -2.21 -2.35 -1.10
C SER A 24 -2.83 -2.26 -2.50
N GLY A 25 -2.56 -3.22 -3.38
CA GLY A 25 -3.00 -3.18 -4.78
C GLY A 25 -2.30 -2.14 -5.66
N GLY A 26 -1.34 -1.38 -5.11
CA GLY A 26 -0.44 -0.51 -5.88
C GLY A 26 0.63 -1.33 -6.62
N ALA A 27 1.35 -0.73 -7.57
CA ALA A 27 2.30 -1.41 -8.45
C ALA A 27 3.25 -2.36 -7.70
N ASP A 28 3.95 -1.85 -6.69
CA ASP A 28 4.98 -2.62 -5.98
C ASP A 28 4.39 -3.85 -5.27
N SER A 29 3.34 -3.67 -4.45
CA SER A 29 2.70 -4.78 -3.74
C SER A 29 2.00 -5.76 -4.69
N THR A 30 1.53 -5.28 -5.83
CA THR A 30 0.90 -6.10 -6.87
C THR A 30 1.93 -6.99 -7.54
N LEU A 31 3.10 -6.44 -7.95
CA LEU A 31 4.16 -7.27 -8.51
C LEU A 31 4.64 -8.32 -7.49
N LEU A 32 4.83 -7.93 -6.23
CA LEU A 32 5.27 -8.87 -5.21
C LEU A 32 4.27 -10.02 -5.01
N ALA A 33 2.97 -9.70 -4.93
CA ALA A 33 1.90 -10.70 -4.79
C ALA A 33 1.80 -11.61 -6.02
N TYR A 34 1.95 -11.04 -7.23
CA TYR A 34 1.98 -11.80 -8.47
C TYR A 34 3.14 -12.80 -8.49
N LEU A 35 4.37 -12.34 -8.22
CA LEU A 35 5.54 -13.22 -8.19
C LEU A 35 5.43 -14.30 -7.10
N ALA A 36 4.92 -13.95 -5.93
CA ALA A 36 4.69 -14.92 -4.87
C ALA A 36 3.65 -15.99 -5.26
N SER A 37 2.58 -15.60 -5.97
CA SER A 37 1.58 -16.56 -6.45
C SER A 37 2.13 -17.59 -7.44
N GLU A 38 3.25 -17.27 -8.12
CA GLU A 38 3.89 -18.18 -9.06
C GLU A 38 4.84 -19.21 -8.40
N VAL A 39 5.51 -18.83 -7.29
CA VAL A 39 6.65 -19.63 -6.80
C VAL A 39 6.62 -19.97 -5.32
N SER A 40 5.77 -19.34 -4.51
CA SER A 40 5.66 -19.61 -3.07
C SER A 40 4.69 -20.77 -2.80
N ASP A 41 4.95 -21.54 -1.75
CA ASP A 41 4.10 -22.71 -1.40
C ASP A 41 2.71 -22.28 -0.93
N ASP A 42 2.64 -21.25 -0.12
CA ASP A 42 1.38 -20.78 0.48
C ASP A 42 1.42 -19.26 0.71
N PRO A 43 1.33 -18.45 -0.36
CA PRO A 43 1.34 -17.00 -0.23
C PRO A 43 -0.03 -16.47 0.21
N ILE A 44 -0.01 -15.41 1.03
CA ILE A 44 -1.22 -14.65 1.39
C ILE A 44 -0.99 -13.15 1.22
N ALA A 45 -1.93 -12.48 0.57
CA ALA A 45 -2.01 -11.02 0.52
C ALA A 45 -2.79 -10.51 1.74
N ILE A 46 -2.23 -9.58 2.51
CA ILE A 46 -2.89 -9.01 3.69
C ILE A 46 -3.06 -7.51 3.48
N THR A 47 -4.30 -7.07 3.50
CA THR A 47 -4.66 -5.64 3.40
C THR A 47 -5.20 -5.16 4.73
N ILE A 48 -4.70 -4.03 5.21
CA ILE A 48 -5.29 -3.32 6.35
C ILE A 48 -6.40 -2.41 5.84
N ASP A 49 -7.59 -2.55 6.39
CA ASP A 49 -8.66 -1.56 6.25
C ASP A 49 -8.60 -0.61 7.45
N ASN A 50 -8.10 0.59 7.22
CA ASN A 50 -7.98 1.61 8.26
C ASN A 50 -9.10 2.66 8.22
N HIS A 51 -10.13 2.46 7.41
CA HIS A 51 -11.31 3.32 7.25
C HIS A 51 -11.04 4.75 6.74
N ILE A 52 -9.81 5.06 6.33
CA ILE A 52 -9.44 6.37 5.76
C ILE A 52 -8.77 6.25 4.38
N PHE A 53 -8.93 5.12 3.70
CA PHE A 53 -8.57 4.99 2.30
C PHE A 53 -9.68 5.53 1.39
N PRO A 54 -9.35 5.95 0.15
CA PRO A 54 -10.36 6.36 -0.84
C PRO A 54 -11.38 5.26 -1.14
N THR A 55 -12.55 5.67 -1.58
CA THR A 55 -13.63 4.75 -1.99
C THR A 55 -13.13 3.74 -3.01
N GLY A 56 -13.51 2.49 -2.82
CA GLY A 56 -13.15 1.40 -3.74
C GLY A 56 -11.80 0.73 -3.48
N PHE A 57 -10.96 1.26 -2.57
CA PHE A 57 -9.64 0.70 -2.27
C PHE A 57 -9.71 -0.80 -1.88
N ILE A 58 -10.51 -1.16 -0.90
CA ILE A 58 -10.65 -2.56 -0.46
C ILE A 58 -11.23 -3.45 -1.57
N LYS A 59 -12.20 -2.93 -2.34
CA LYS A 59 -12.78 -3.66 -3.48
C LYS A 59 -11.72 -3.96 -4.54
N HIS A 60 -10.85 -2.99 -4.82
CA HIS A 60 -9.74 -3.17 -5.75
C HIS A 60 -8.76 -4.24 -5.24
N CYS A 61 -8.32 -4.17 -3.99
CA CYS A 61 -7.43 -5.18 -3.41
C CYS A 61 -8.02 -6.60 -3.50
N LYS A 62 -9.31 -6.76 -3.15
CA LYS A 62 -10.02 -8.05 -3.30
C LYS A 62 -10.01 -8.56 -4.73
N LYS A 63 -10.30 -7.68 -5.68
CA LYS A 63 -10.35 -8.03 -7.12
C LYS A 63 -8.98 -8.51 -7.60
N THR A 64 -7.92 -7.73 -7.35
CA THR A 64 -6.56 -8.03 -7.78
C THR A 64 -6.03 -9.33 -7.16
N ALA A 65 -6.23 -9.53 -5.87
CA ALA A 65 -5.83 -10.79 -5.23
C ALA A 65 -6.54 -12.02 -5.83
N LYS A 66 -7.84 -11.88 -6.15
CA LYS A 66 -8.61 -12.93 -6.82
C LYS A 66 -8.09 -13.23 -8.22
N GLU A 67 -7.70 -12.20 -8.99
CA GLU A 67 -7.16 -12.35 -10.35
C GLU A 67 -5.85 -13.16 -10.35
N PHE A 68 -5.04 -13.03 -9.32
CA PHE A 68 -3.80 -13.82 -9.17
C PHE A 68 -4.01 -15.18 -8.49
N GLY A 69 -5.23 -15.50 -8.05
CA GLY A 69 -5.49 -16.72 -7.30
C GLY A 69 -4.80 -16.77 -5.92
N ILE A 70 -4.34 -15.64 -5.41
CA ILE A 70 -3.71 -15.56 -4.09
C ILE A 70 -4.75 -15.39 -2.99
N ARG A 71 -4.59 -16.09 -1.88
CA ARG A 71 -5.44 -15.90 -0.70
C ARG A 71 -5.35 -14.46 -0.21
N HIS A 72 -6.47 -13.89 0.20
CA HIS A 72 -6.53 -12.50 0.64
C HIS A 72 -7.21 -12.36 2.00
N GLN A 73 -6.50 -11.76 2.94
CA GLN A 73 -7.02 -11.41 4.26
C GLN A 73 -7.15 -9.89 4.39
N ILE A 74 -8.28 -9.46 4.91
CA ILE A 74 -8.45 -8.07 5.33
C ILE A 74 -8.43 -8.03 6.85
N ILE A 75 -7.61 -7.15 7.41
CA ILE A 75 -7.55 -6.86 8.83
C ILE A 75 -8.18 -5.49 9.04
N ASP A 76 -9.24 -5.46 9.83
CA ASP A 76 -9.85 -4.21 10.26
C ASP A 76 -8.95 -3.52 11.31
N LEU A 77 -8.60 -2.28 11.05
CA LEU A 77 -7.83 -1.44 11.93
C LEU A 77 -8.45 -0.05 11.97
N ASN A 78 -9.50 0.10 12.78
CA ASN A 78 -10.25 1.33 12.84
C ASN A 78 -9.39 2.52 13.30
N PHE A 79 -8.96 3.33 12.37
CA PHE A 79 -8.11 4.50 12.59
C PHE A 79 -8.69 5.45 13.67
N TYR A 80 -10.02 5.51 13.75
CA TYR A 80 -10.71 6.41 14.69
C TYR A 80 -10.66 5.96 16.15
N GLU A 81 -10.12 4.80 16.44
CA GLU A 81 -9.88 4.32 17.80
C GLU A 81 -8.48 4.69 18.35
N HIS A 82 -7.67 5.37 17.51
CA HIS A 82 -6.29 5.71 17.83
C HIS A 82 -6.09 7.24 17.94
N GLU A 83 -6.16 7.77 19.12
CA GLU A 83 -6.07 9.21 19.39
C GLU A 83 -4.80 9.85 18.81
N ASN A 84 -3.64 9.15 18.91
CA ASN A 84 -2.37 9.62 18.35
C ASN A 84 -2.43 9.79 16.82
N LEU A 85 -3.24 8.99 16.13
CA LEU A 85 -3.42 9.10 14.68
C LEU A 85 -4.38 10.24 14.35
N LEU A 86 -5.44 10.41 15.15
CA LEU A 86 -6.45 11.47 14.96
C LEU A 86 -5.86 12.87 15.14
N ALA A 87 -4.86 13.02 15.99
CA ALA A 87 -4.17 14.31 16.18
C ALA A 87 -3.42 14.80 14.92
N ASN A 88 -3.23 13.94 13.93
CA ASN A 88 -2.62 14.25 12.63
C ASN A 88 -1.27 14.97 12.71
N LYS A 89 -0.41 14.56 13.64
CA LYS A 89 0.92 15.11 13.81
C LYS A 89 1.85 14.73 12.66
N SER A 90 3.02 15.34 12.59
CA SER A 90 4.02 15.10 11.53
C SER A 90 4.50 13.64 11.47
N ASP A 91 4.51 12.93 12.59
CA ASP A 91 4.89 11.51 12.73
C ASP A 91 3.72 10.54 12.48
N ARG A 92 2.50 11.03 12.21
CA ARG A 92 1.30 10.20 11.99
C ARG A 92 1.54 9.03 11.06
N CYS A 93 2.20 9.26 9.91
CA CYS A 93 2.43 8.20 8.92
C CYS A 93 3.37 7.12 9.46
N PHE A 94 4.35 7.50 10.27
CA PHE A 94 5.23 6.56 10.95
C PHE A 94 4.44 5.70 11.95
N VAL A 95 3.67 6.32 12.84
CA VAL A 95 2.85 5.63 13.85
C VAL A 95 1.82 4.72 13.18
N CYS A 96 1.13 5.20 12.14
CA CYS A 96 0.15 4.41 11.39
C CYS A 96 0.79 3.18 10.75
N ARG A 97 1.94 3.34 10.10
CA ARG A 97 2.64 2.22 9.44
C ARG A 97 3.15 1.19 10.45
N ASP A 98 3.68 1.62 11.58
CA ASP A 98 4.11 0.72 12.67
C ASP A 98 2.93 -0.13 13.19
N LEU A 99 1.78 0.50 13.40
CA LEU A 99 0.56 -0.17 13.83
C LEU A 99 0.06 -1.17 12.76
N MET A 100 0.06 -0.79 11.49
CA MET A 100 -0.35 -1.65 10.38
C MET A 100 0.55 -2.89 10.28
N TYR A 101 1.88 -2.71 10.26
CA TYR A 101 2.81 -3.83 10.19
C TYR A 101 2.76 -4.72 11.44
N GLY A 102 2.60 -4.14 12.61
CA GLY A 102 2.41 -4.91 13.85
C GLY A 102 1.20 -5.84 13.78
N ASN A 103 0.08 -5.39 13.18
CA ASN A 103 -1.11 -6.21 13.01
C ASN A 103 -0.92 -7.30 11.94
N ILE A 104 -0.28 -6.97 10.82
CA ILE A 104 0.05 -7.96 9.77
C ILE A 104 0.97 -9.05 10.36
N LYS A 105 2.00 -8.66 11.11
CA LYS A 105 2.94 -9.59 11.74
C LYS A 105 2.24 -10.53 12.73
N LYS A 106 1.41 -9.99 13.62
CA LYS A 106 0.61 -10.81 14.56
C LYS A 106 -0.26 -11.83 13.83
N TYR A 107 -0.90 -11.42 12.72
CA TYR A 107 -1.69 -12.34 11.92
C TYR A 107 -0.81 -13.42 11.29
N ALA A 108 0.30 -13.03 10.69
CA ALA A 108 1.24 -13.94 10.04
C ALA A 108 1.77 -15.00 11.02
N GLU A 109 2.27 -14.59 12.18
CA GLU A 109 2.78 -15.47 13.22
C GLU A 109 1.70 -16.46 13.70
N LYS A 110 0.48 -15.96 13.99
CA LYS A 110 -0.65 -16.81 14.43
C LYS A 110 -1.04 -17.88 13.41
N ASN A 111 -0.83 -17.62 12.10
CA ASN A 111 -1.20 -18.51 11.02
C ASN A 111 -0.02 -19.28 10.43
N GLY A 112 1.14 -19.24 11.08
CA GLY A 112 2.33 -20.02 10.71
C GLY A 112 2.98 -19.57 9.41
N TYR A 113 2.95 -18.26 9.10
CA TYR A 113 3.73 -17.68 8.01
C TYR A 113 5.15 -17.41 8.49
N GLU A 114 6.13 -17.76 7.66
CA GLU A 114 7.56 -17.66 7.98
C GLU A 114 8.04 -16.21 7.97
N SER A 115 7.47 -15.40 7.09
CA SER A 115 7.88 -14.01 6.90
C SER A 115 6.73 -13.11 6.49
N VAL A 116 6.87 -11.83 6.83
CA VAL A 116 6.07 -10.74 6.27
C VAL A 116 6.94 -9.95 5.29
N LEU A 117 6.40 -9.75 4.09
CA LEU A 117 7.08 -9.08 2.99
C LEU A 117 6.37 -7.78 2.62
N ASP A 118 7.12 -6.79 2.15
CA ASP A 118 6.57 -5.59 1.56
C ASP A 118 7.18 -5.26 0.18
N GLY A 119 6.51 -4.36 -0.54
CA GLY A 119 6.92 -3.93 -1.87
C GLY A 119 7.89 -2.75 -1.88
N ASN A 120 8.57 -2.41 -0.77
CA ASN A 120 9.57 -1.34 -0.81
C ASN A 120 10.68 -1.69 -1.81
N ASN A 121 11.10 -0.70 -2.59
CA ASN A 121 12.09 -0.85 -3.66
C ASN A 121 13.24 0.18 -3.51
N ILE A 122 14.24 0.13 -4.38
CA ILE A 122 15.41 1.03 -4.29
C ILE A 122 15.03 2.52 -4.38
N SER A 123 14.00 2.86 -5.15
CA SER A 123 13.57 4.25 -5.28
C SER A 123 13.03 4.82 -3.95
N ASP A 124 12.50 3.97 -3.08
CA ASP A 124 12.01 4.38 -1.76
C ASP A 124 13.13 4.74 -0.78
N LEU A 125 14.34 4.17 -0.96
CA LEU A 125 15.51 4.48 -0.13
C LEU A 125 16.07 5.89 -0.38
N VAL A 126 15.85 6.44 -1.57
CA VAL A 126 16.33 7.76 -1.96
C VAL A 126 15.36 8.86 -1.54
N LEU A 127 14.10 8.50 -1.29
CA LEU A 127 13.09 9.42 -0.80
C LEU A 127 13.17 9.50 0.73
N ASP A 128 13.02 10.70 1.27
CA ASP A 128 12.87 10.89 2.74
C ASP A 128 11.55 10.27 3.21
N ARG A 129 11.57 8.96 3.42
CA ARG A 129 10.43 8.18 3.90
C ARG A 129 10.72 7.60 5.29
N PRO A 130 10.34 8.29 6.36
CA PRO A 130 10.54 7.80 7.73
C PRO A 130 9.99 6.38 7.96
N GLY A 131 9.02 5.97 7.14
CA GLY A 131 8.41 4.65 7.22
C GLY A 131 9.32 3.46 6.87
N ILE A 132 10.46 3.67 6.20
CA ILE A 132 11.40 2.56 5.90
C ILE A 132 12.02 1.98 7.18
N LEU A 133 12.30 2.82 8.17
CA LEU A 133 12.85 2.37 9.46
C LEU A 133 11.91 1.39 10.17
N ILE A 134 10.60 1.47 9.90
CA ILE A 134 9.60 0.58 10.50
C ILE A 134 9.70 -0.84 9.95
N THR A 135 10.07 -1.00 8.67
CA THR A 135 10.31 -2.33 8.09
C THR A 135 11.41 -3.05 8.86
N TYR A 136 12.51 -2.39 9.11
CA TYR A 136 13.60 -2.96 9.93
C TYR A 136 13.16 -3.26 11.37
N LYS A 137 12.47 -2.31 12.02
CA LYS A 137 11.95 -2.49 13.39
C LYS A 137 11.05 -3.71 13.52
N ASN A 138 10.23 -3.98 12.51
CA ASN A 138 9.26 -5.08 12.53
C ASN A 138 9.77 -6.36 11.85
N ASN A 139 11.03 -6.41 11.41
CA ASN A 139 11.61 -7.53 10.66
C ASN A 139 10.79 -7.86 9.40
N ILE A 140 10.36 -6.83 8.66
CA ILE A 140 9.68 -6.98 7.38
C ILE A 140 10.75 -7.10 6.29
N GLU A 141 10.66 -8.11 5.46
CA GLU A 141 11.57 -8.31 4.35
C GLU A 141 11.10 -7.49 3.12
N SER A 142 12.05 -6.90 2.40
CA SER A 142 11.81 -6.14 1.17
C SER A 142 12.57 -6.77 -0.02
N PRO A 143 12.01 -7.79 -0.68
CA PRO A 143 12.69 -8.54 -1.74
C PRO A 143 13.15 -7.67 -2.90
N PHE A 144 12.43 -6.58 -3.21
CA PHE A 144 12.81 -5.67 -4.29
C PHE A 144 14.04 -4.85 -3.96
N ILE A 145 14.23 -4.44 -2.69
CA ILE A 145 15.47 -3.80 -2.25
C ILE A 145 16.64 -4.77 -2.41
N TYR A 146 16.48 -6.01 -1.97
CA TYR A 146 17.49 -7.07 -2.11
C TYR A 146 17.88 -7.33 -3.56
N ALA A 147 16.89 -7.36 -4.47
CA ALA A 147 17.11 -7.54 -5.90
C ALA A 147 17.54 -6.25 -6.63
N ARG A 148 17.59 -5.11 -5.94
CA ARG A 148 17.87 -3.77 -6.49
C ARG A 148 16.91 -3.35 -7.61
N LEU A 149 15.64 -3.68 -7.47
CA LEU A 149 14.58 -3.19 -8.34
C LEU A 149 14.22 -1.75 -8.00
N THR A 150 13.99 -0.97 -9.03
CA THR A 150 13.49 0.41 -8.94
C THR A 150 11.99 0.45 -9.25
N SER A 151 11.30 1.50 -8.82
CA SER A 151 9.89 1.71 -9.17
C SER A 151 9.66 1.72 -10.69
N LYS A 152 10.57 2.30 -11.48
CA LYS A 152 10.50 2.30 -12.94
C LYS A 152 10.53 0.89 -13.52
N GLU A 153 11.43 0.05 -13.05
CA GLU A 153 11.57 -1.34 -13.49
C GLU A 153 10.34 -2.19 -13.10
N ILE A 154 9.76 -1.94 -11.91
CA ILE A 154 8.51 -2.59 -11.48
C ILE A 154 7.38 -2.24 -12.44
N HIS A 155 7.17 -0.96 -12.76
CA HIS A 155 6.18 -0.53 -13.74
C HIS A 155 6.42 -1.11 -15.13
N GLU A 156 7.69 -1.15 -15.58
CA GLU A 156 8.08 -1.76 -16.86
C GLU A 156 7.68 -3.24 -16.91
N TYR A 157 7.97 -4.01 -15.85
CA TYR A 157 7.63 -5.42 -15.79
C TYR A 157 6.11 -5.64 -15.81
N LEU A 158 5.36 -4.91 -14.97
CA LEU A 158 3.90 -4.99 -14.93
C LEU A 158 3.26 -4.70 -16.29
N ASN A 159 3.72 -3.64 -16.96
CA ASN A 159 3.21 -3.26 -18.29
C ASN A 159 3.59 -4.31 -19.36
N ARG A 160 4.82 -4.83 -19.37
CA ARG A 160 5.29 -5.85 -20.28
C ARG A 160 4.45 -7.13 -20.21
N HIS A 161 4.03 -7.50 -19.00
CA HIS A 161 3.23 -8.70 -18.73
C HIS A 161 1.72 -8.44 -18.65
N SER A 162 1.26 -7.20 -18.96
CA SER A 162 -0.15 -6.80 -18.87
C SER A 162 -0.79 -7.09 -17.50
N ILE A 163 -0.01 -6.95 -16.42
CA ILE A 163 -0.48 -7.16 -15.06
C ILE A 163 -1.18 -5.89 -14.57
N PRO A 164 -2.48 -5.93 -14.25
CA PRO A 164 -3.21 -4.75 -13.80
C PRO A 164 -2.82 -4.37 -12.37
N PHE A 165 -2.68 -3.07 -12.13
CA PHE A 165 -2.42 -2.51 -10.80
C PHE A 165 -3.13 -1.17 -10.63
N SER A 166 -3.39 -0.77 -9.37
CA SER A 166 -3.92 0.57 -9.12
C SER A 166 -2.80 1.62 -9.18
N ARG A 167 -3.16 2.82 -9.60
CA ARG A 167 -2.27 3.96 -9.43
C ARG A 167 -2.03 4.22 -7.95
N SER A 168 -0.84 4.72 -7.64
CA SER A 168 -0.47 5.06 -6.27
C SER A 168 -1.48 6.04 -5.67
N THR A 169 -2.13 5.64 -4.61
CA THR A 169 -2.98 6.51 -3.80
C THR A 169 -2.48 6.58 -2.38
N THR A 170 -2.74 7.71 -1.74
CA THR A 170 -2.44 7.92 -0.32
C THR A 170 -3.75 7.95 0.46
N CYS A 171 -3.71 7.67 1.77
CA CYS A 171 -4.89 7.77 2.62
C CYS A 171 -5.46 9.21 2.62
N LEU A 172 -6.77 9.34 2.85
CA LEU A 172 -7.47 10.63 2.85
C LEU A 172 -6.94 11.60 3.92
N GLY A 173 -6.34 11.09 4.99
CA GLY A 173 -5.70 11.92 6.01
C GLY A 173 -4.57 12.81 5.48
N THR A 174 -3.97 12.48 4.31
CA THR A 174 -2.95 13.34 3.65
C THR A 174 -3.56 14.57 2.96
N ARG A 175 -4.87 14.69 2.93
CA ARG A 175 -5.59 15.84 2.36
C ARG A 175 -5.78 16.96 3.38
N LEU A 176 -5.57 16.67 4.66
CA LEU A 176 -5.67 17.64 5.75
C LEU A 176 -4.29 18.22 6.09
N PRO A 177 -4.21 19.50 6.47
CA PRO A 177 -2.98 20.08 7.00
C PRO A 177 -2.51 19.32 8.25
N THR A 178 -1.20 19.24 8.44
CA THR A 178 -0.61 18.68 9.68
C THR A 178 -1.16 19.43 10.89
N ASN A 179 -1.39 18.73 12.00
CA ASN A 179 -2.02 19.20 13.22
C ASN A 179 -3.53 19.54 13.11
N THR A 180 -4.15 19.33 11.95
CA THR A 180 -5.60 19.37 11.85
C THR A 180 -6.15 18.01 12.28
N ARG A 181 -6.95 18.00 13.37
CA ARG A 181 -7.56 16.76 13.87
C ARG A 181 -8.40 16.08 12.78
N MET A 182 -8.19 14.79 12.60
CA MET A 182 -9.01 13.97 11.71
C MET A 182 -10.30 13.54 12.40
N THR A 183 -11.42 13.80 11.76
CA THR A 183 -12.75 13.36 12.19
C THR A 183 -13.41 12.54 11.08
N ARG A 184 -14.41 11.75 11.43
CA ARG A 184 -15.21 11.02 10.42
C ARG A 184 -15.84 11.99 9.42
N GLU A 185 -16.24 13.16 9.87
CA GLU A 185 -16.89 14.17 9.07
C GLU A 185 -15.95 14.77 8.02
N ASN A 186 -14.75 15.26 8.42
CA ASN A 186 -13.82 15.85 7.45
C ASN A 186 -13.24 14.84 6.48
N ILE A 187 -13.01 13.60 6.91
CA ILE A 187 -12.58 12.51 6.00
C ILE A 187 -13.70 12.15 5.02
N LYS A 188 -14.96 12.09 5.48
CA LYS A 188 -16.12 11.85 4.62
C LYS A 188 -16.30 12.97 3.59
N GLN A 189 -16.21 14.25 3.99
CA GLN A 189 -16.28 15.39 3.07
C GLN A 189 -15.22 15.29 1.96
N ILE A 190 -13.98 14.92 2.31
CA ILE A 190 -12.90 14.75 1.34
C ILE A 190 -13.25 13.60 0.39
N SER A 191 -13.66 12.44 0.93
CA SER A 191 -14.03 11.27 0.12
C SER A 191 -15.16 11.58 -0.86
N ASP A 192 -16.25 12.17 -0.37
CA ASP A 192 -17.41 12.53 -1.17
C ASP A 192 -17.03 13.52 -2.29
N SER A 193 -16.13 14.46 -1.98
CA SER A 193 -15.63 15.45 -2.96
C SER A 193 -14.77 14.81 -4.03
N GLU A 194 -13.83 13.91 -3.66
CA GLU A 194 -13.00 13.17 -4.62
C GLU A 194 -13.87 12.29 -5.52
N ASP A 195 -14.86 11.58 -4.95
CA ASP A 195 -15.80 10.75 -5.69
C ASP A 195 -16.69 11.55 -6.66
N TYR A 196 -17.18 12.72 -6.21
CA TYR A 196 -17.99 13.60 -7.06
C TYR A 196 -17.20 14.10 -8.28
N ILE A 197 -15.98 14.59 -8.06
CA ILE A 197 -15.12 15.09 -9.12
C ILE A 197 -14.75 13.94 -10.08
N TYR A 198 -14.37 12.79 -9.54
CA TYR A 198 -14.07 11.60 -10.35
C TYR A 198 -15.24 11.23 -11.27
N LYS A 199 -16.47 11.17 -10.75
CA LYS A 199 -17.68 10.86 -11.53
C LYS A 199 -17.98 11.88 -12.63
N LYS A 200 -17.65 13.15 -12.40
CA LYS A 200 -17.91 14.23 -13.35
C LYS A 200 -16.84 14.38 -14.43
N THR A 201 -15.59 14.14 -14.08
CA THR A 201 -14.45 14.45 -14.96
C THR A 201 -13.78 13.20 -15.53
N GLN A 202 -14.01 12.03 -14.91
CA GLN A 202 -13.31 10.78 -15.22
C GLN A 202 -11.77 10.92 -15.11
N CYS A 203 -11.30 11.92 -14.36
CA CYS A 203 -9.88 12.11 -14.09
C CYS A 203 -9.32 10.90 -13.32
N GLU A 204 -8.23 10.32 -13.79
CA GLU A 204 -7.69 9.09 -13.21
C GLU A 204 -7.20 9.26 -11.76
N ILE A 205 -6.75 10.45 -11.39
CA ILE A 205 -6.34 10.79 -10.02
C ILE A 205 -6.96 12.11 -9.62
N VAL A 206 -7.76 12.08 -8.58
CA VAL A 206 -8.34 13.26 -7.94
C VAL A 206 -7.86 13.30 -6.49
N LYS A 207 -7.37 14.45 -6.04
CA LYS A 207 -7.02 14.72 -4.64
C LYS A 207 -7.61 16.05 -4.22
N VAL A 208 -8.53 16.04 -3.29
CA VAL A 208 -9.13 17.26 -2.74
C VAL A 208 -8.49 17.57 -1.39
N ARG A 209 -7.68 18.61 -1.34
CA ARG A 209 -7.07 19.08 -0.08
C ARG A 209 -7.94 20.13 0.56
N ASN A 210 -8.25 19.94 1.84
CA ASN A 210 -8.89 20.95 2.66
C ASN A 210 -7.79 21.79 3.33
N ASN A 211 -7.67 23.04 2.92
CA ASN A 211 -6.70 23.99 3.50
C ASN A 211 -7.47 25.13 4.16
N ASN A 212 -7.77 24.98 5.47
CA ASN A 212 -8.47 25.98 6.28
C ASN A 212 -9.79 26.48 5.65
N GLY A 213 -10.62 25.54 5.19
CA GLY A 213 -11.91 25.85 4.57
C GLY A 213 -11.85 26.10 3.07
N LEU A 214 -10.66 26.16 2.46
CA LEU A 214 -10.48 26.19 1.01
C LEU A 214 -10.26 24.79 0.47
N ALA A 215 -11.09 24.38 -0.47
CA ALA A 215 -10.91 23.12 -1.20
C ALA A 215 -9.96 23.33 -2.39
N LEU A 216 -8.78 22.71 -2.34
CA LEU A 216 -7.85 22.66 -3.46
C LEU A 216 -7.99 21.32 -4.18
N CYS A 217 -8.49 21.36 -5.41
CA CYS A 217 -8.58 20.17 -6.26
C CYS A 217 -7.28 20.02 -7.05
N LEU A 218 -6.61 18.92 -6.86
CA LEU A 218 -5.45 18.50 -7.63
C LEU A 218 -5.84 17.31 -8.48
N SER A 219 -5.76 17.46 -9.80
CA SER A 219 -5.89 16.34 -10.74
C SER A 219 -4.63 16.27 -11.60
N LEU A 220 -4.19 15.05 -11.91
CA LEU A 220 -3.21 14.84 -12.95
C LEU A 220 -3.99 14.60 -14.24
N ILE A 221 -3.94 15.56 -15.15
CA ILE A 221 -4.37 15.41 -16.52
C ILE A 221 -3.11 15.03 -17.31
N HIS A 222 -3.11 13.86 -17.90
CA HIS A 222 -2.07 13.45 -18.85
C HIS A 222 -2.60 13.59 -20.27
#